data_0207bdda437491f2972ba7ba7070ac13
#
_entry.id   0207bdda437491f2972ba7ba7070ac13
#
_cell.length_a   1.000
_cell.length_b   1.000
_cell.length_c   1.000
_cell.angle_alpha   90.00
_cell.angle_beta   90.00
_cell.angle_gamma   90.00
#
_symmetry.space_group_name_H-M   'P 1'
#
loop_
_entity.id
_entity.type
_entity.pdbx_description
1 polymer ?
#
loop_
_entity_poly.entity_id
_entity_poly.type
_entity_poly.pdbx_seq_one_letter_code
_entity_poly.pdbx_strand_id
1 'polypeptide(L)'
;CIRDSAQIGDSTNADFLKSLGIGNFDVCMVTIGGNFQNSLETTSLLKELGAKTVVSRAERDVQKKFLLRNGADEVVYPEKQIAEWAAIRYTADHIRDYIQVDEAHAIFEVEVPENWISKTIGQLDIRKKFGINIVAIREDSKINMAISPNTVFQSGTTLLAVSYTHLRAHETDQYL
;
A
#
# COMPACT_ATOMS: atom_id res chain seq x y z
N CYS A 1 13.85 4.70 -13.96
CA CYS A 1 14.85 3.75 -13.41
C CYS A 1 16.15 3.92 -14.13
N ILE A 2 17.18 4.36 -13.45
CA ILE A 2 18.54 4.37 -13.95
C ILE A 2 19.07 2.95 -13.76
N ARG A 3 19.31 2.21 -14.86
CA ARG A 3 19.99 0.94 -14.82
C ARG A 3 21.45 1.20 -15.17
N ASP A 4 22.30 1.21 -14.17
CA ASP A 4 23.71 1.47 -14.37
C ASP A 4 24.45 0.23 -14.90
N SER A 5 23.98 -0.97 -14.55
CA SER A 5 24.52 -2.23 -15.04
C SER A 5 23.48 -3.35 -15.04
N ALA A 6 23.64 -4.30 -15.97
CA ALA A 6 22.87 -5.54 -16.00
C ALA A 6 23.85 -6.70 -16.18
N GLN A 7 23.70 -7.74 -15.37
CA GLN A 7 24.50 -8.96 -15.46
C GLN A 7 23.59 -10.18 -15.54
N ILE A 8 23.99 -11.15 -16.33
CA ILE A 8 23.31 -12.44 -16.45
C ILE A 8 24.11 -13.46 -15.64
N GLY A 9 23.45 -14.14 -14.71
CA GLY A 9 24.07 -15.16 -13.87
C GLY A 9 23.04 -15.88 -13.01
N ASP A 10 23.49 -16.92 -12.34
CA ASP A 10 22.70 -17.71 -11.42
C ASP A 10 22.80 -17.11 -10.01
N SER A 11 21.71 -16.59 -9.50
CA SER A 11 21.65 -15.97 -8.17
C SER A 11 21.74 -16.98 -7.02
N THR A 12 21.64 -18.27 -7.28
CA THR A 12 21.89 -19.32 -6.29
C THR A 12 23.38 -19.72 -6.21
N ASN A 13 24.23 -19.12 -7.08
CA ASN A 13 25.65 -19.31 -7.04
C ASN A 13 26.34 -18.23 -6.19
N ALA A 14 26.94 -18.66 -5.06
CA ALA A 14 27.59 -17.75 -4.12
C ALA A 14 28.77 -16.99 -4.75
N ASP A 15 29.54 -17.59 -5.66
CA ASP A 15 30.70 -16.93 -6.28
C ASP A 15 30.24 -15.86 -7.28
N PHE A 16 29.13 -16.11 -7.99
CA PHE A 16 28.49 -15.08 -8.81
C PHE A 16 28.04 -13.91 -7.96
N LEU A 17 27.31 -14.12 -6.86
CA LEU A 17 26.89 -13.07 -5.96
C LEU A 17 28.05 -12.30 -5.33
N LYS A 18 29.13 -13.00 -4.92
CA LYS A 18 30.36 -12.33 -4.44
C LYS A 18 30.95 -11.39 -5.47
N SER A 19 30.96 -11.79 -6.74
CA SER A 19 31.51 -10.98 -7.84
C SER A 19 30.75 -9.67 -8.04
N LEU A 20 29.49 -9.59 -7.58
CA LEU A 20 28.67 -8.38 -7.61
C LEU A 20 28.98 -7.40 -6.49
N GLY A 21 29.75 -7.81 -5.48
CA GLY A 21 30.09 -6.95 -4.35
C GLY A 21 28.89 -6.61 -3.47
N ILE A 22 28.13 -7.61 -3.06
CA ILE A 22 26.83 -7.47 -2.34
C ILE A 22 26.88 -6.53 -1.16
N GLY A 23 27.96 -6.52 -0.36
CA GLY A 23 28.09 -5.62 0.78
C GLY A 23 28.14 -4.11 0.45
N ASN A 24 28.29 -3.74 -0.82
CA ASN A 24 28.32 -2.34 -1.27
C ASN A 24 26.90 -1.77 -1.54
N PHE A 25 25.88 -2.61 -1.57
CA PHE A 25 24.51 -2.17 -1.82
C PHE A 25 23.77 -1.89 -0.50
N ASP A 26 22.93 -0.87 -0.52
CA ASP A 26 22.09 -0.53 0.64
C ASP A 26 20.89 -1.48 0.74
N VAL A 27 20.33 -1.88 -0.40
CA VAL A 27 19.19 -2.79 -0.49
C VAL A 27 19.41 -3.81 -1.59
N CYS A 28 19.19 -5.08 -1.29
CA CYS A 28 19.11 -6.17 -2.24
C CYS A 28 17.68 -6.67 -2.35
N MET A 29 17.11 -6.70 -3.56
CA MET A 29 15.75 -7.17 -3.78
C MET A 29 15.74 -8.49 -4.52
N VAL A 30 15.11 -9.52 -3.93
CA VAL A 30 14.89 -10.83 -4.54
C VAL A 30 13.47 -10.89 -5.09
N THR A 31 13.34 -10.79 -6.42
CA THR A 31 12.04 -10.76 -7.11
C THR A 31 11.74 -12.05 -7.87
N ILE A 32 12.42 -13.13 -7.52
CA ILE A 32 12.22 -14.44 -8.15
C ILE A 32 10.80 -14.93 -7.89
N GLY A 33 10.03 -15.13 -8.96
CA GLY A 33 8.70 -15.73 -8.94
C GLY A 33 8.76 -17.13 -9.55
N GLY A 34 7.81 -17.99 -9.16
CA GLY A 34 7.66 -19.34 -9.72
C GLY A 34 8.66 -20.40 -9.21
N ASN A 35 9.76 -20.00 -8.60
CA ASN A 35 10.71 -20.91 -7.96
C ASN A 35 11.07 -20.45 -6.55
N PHE A 36 10.29 -20.92 -5.58
CA PHE A 36 10.46 -20.55 -4.18
C PHE A 36 11.80 -21.03 -3.60
N GLN A 37 12.30 -22.18 -4.01
CA GLN A 37 13.59 -22.70 -3.53
C GLN A 37 14.71 -21.73 -3.91
N ASN A 38 14.81 -21.34 -5.18
CA ASN A 38 15.83 -20.39 -5.63
C ASN A 38 15.70 -19.03 -4.93
N SER A 39 14.47 -18.56 -4.70
CA SER A 39 14.22 -17.32 -3.94
C SER A 39 14.76 -17.42 -2.50
N LEU A 40 14.53 -18.55 -1.84
CA LEU A 40 14.97 -18.79 -0.47
C LEU A 40 16.50 -18.89 -0.38
N GLU A 41 17.13 -19.66 -1.29
CA GLU A 41 18.59 -19.83 -1.37
C GLU A 41 19.26 -18.48 -1.65
N THR A 42 18.78 -17.72 -2.64
CA THR A 42 19.31 -16.39 -2.94
C THR A 42 19.18 -15.44 -1.74
N THR A 43 18.04 -15.46 -1.04
CA THR A 43 17.82 -14.63 0.15
C THR A 43 18.85 -14.94 1.24
N SER A 44 19.07 -16.21 1.54
CA SER A 44 20.06 -16.67 2.53
C SER A 44 21.47 -16.25 2.14
N LEU A 45 21.87 -16.52 0.89
CA LEU A 45 23.18 -16.18 0.38
C LEU A 45 23.48 -14.68 0.42
N LEU A 46 22.51 -13.84 0.07
CA LEU A 46 22.67 -12.39 0.15
C LEU A 46 22.98 -11.94 1.58
N LYS A 47 22.28 -12.51 2.55
CA LYS A 47 22.49 -12.18 3.98
C LYS A 47 23.86 -12.66 4.46
N GLU A 48 24.26 -13.89 4.11
CA GLU A 48 25.58 -14.45 4.41
C GLU A 48 26.72 -13.64 3.77
N LEU A 49 26.49 -13.05 2.60
CA LEU A 49 27.46 -12.21 1.91
C LEU A 49 27.48 -10.75 2.38
N GLY A 50 26.73 -10.45 3.43
CA GLY A 50 26.76 -9.13 4.09
C GLY A 50 25.84 -8.09 3.48
N ALA A 51 24.77 -8.48 2.82
CA ALA A 51 23.73 -7.52 2.40
C ALA A 51 23.16 -6.79 3.62
N LYS A 52 23.10 -5.45 3.56
CA LYS A 52 22.58 -4.63 4.66
C LYS A 52 21.08 -4.86 4.84
N THR A 53 20.34 -4.77 3.76
CA THR A 53 18.89 -4.99 3.74
C THR A 53 18.53 -5.93 2.61
N VAL A 54 17.79 -6.99 2.91
CA VAL A 54 17.27 -7.95 1.93
C VAL A 54 15.76 -7.91 1.93
N VAL A 55 15.17 -7.53 0.78
CA VAL A 55 13.74 -7.53 0.54
C VAL A 55 13.41 -8.67 -0.41
N SER A 56 12.53 -9.58 -0.02
CA SER A 56 12.18 -10.75 -0.82
C SER A 56 10.70 -10.76 -1.19
N ARG A 57 10.39 -11.24 -2.40
CA ARG A 57 9.01 -11.41 -2.87
C ARG A 57 8.47 -12.76 -2.40
N ALA A 58 7.24 -12.75 -1.85
CA ALA A 58 6.46 -13.95 -1.58
C ALA A 58 5.21 -13.99 -2.46
N GLU A 59 4.72 -15.20 -2.73
CA GLU A 59 3.47 -15.48 -3.43
C GLU A 59 2.44 -16.16 -2.50
N ARG A 60 2.84 -16.54 -1.28
CA ARG A 60 1.99 -17.18 -0.26
C ARG A 60 2.42 -16.77 1.14
N ASP A 61 1.48 -16.75 2.08
CA ASP A 61 1.76 -16.39 3.48
C ASP A 61 2.79 -17.33 4.14
N VAL A 62 2.81 -18.60 3.76
CA VAL A 62 3.80 -19.56 4.24
C VAL A 62 5.22 -19.19 3.75
N GLN A 63 5.36 -18.77 2.49
CA GLN A 63 6.64 -18.34 1.94
C GLN A 63 7.18 -17.12 2.67
N LYS A 64 6.32 -16.14 2.99
CA LYS A 64 6.69 -14.97 3.80
C LYS A 64 7.37 -15.38 5.10
N LYS A 65 6.79 -16.35 5.82
CA LYS A 65 7.36 -16.84 7.08
C LYS A 65 8.73 -17.48 6.90
N PHE A 66 8.92 -18.25 5.82
CA PHE A 66 10.20 -18.87 5.53
C PHE A 66 11.26 -17.86 5.13
N LEU A 67 10.94 -16.91 4.26
CA LEU A 67 11.87 -15.87 3.82
C LEU A 67 12.37 -15.02 5.00
N LEU A 68 11.48 -14.57 5.88
CA LEU A 68 11.87 -13.84 7.08
C LEU A 68 12.79 -14.66 8.01
N ARG A 69 12.53 -15.96 8.17
CA ARG A 69 13.37 -16.84 8.98
C ARG A 69 14.74 -17.13 8.35
N ASN A 70 14.85 -17.01 7.04
CA ASN A 70 16.08 -17.25 6.29
C ASN A 70 16.85 -15.99 5.92
N GLY A 71 16.53 -14.86 6.58
CA GLY A 71 17.35 -13.66 6.52
C GLY A 71 16.80 -12.53 5.66
N ALA A 72 15.58 -12.62 5.13
CA ALA A 72 14.92 -11.43 4.60
C ALA A 72 14.60 -10.45 5.75
N ASP A 73 14.95 -9.20 5.59
CA ASP A 73 14.58 -8.13 6.52
C ASP A 73 13.13 -7.70 6.30
N GLU A 74 12.69 -7.75 5.02
CA GLU A 74 11.33 -7.42 4.62
C GLU A 74 10.85 -8.38 3.53
N VAL A 75 9.54 -8.63 3.52
CA VAL A 75 8.91 -9.45 2.48
C VAL A 75 7.71 -8.71 1.90
N VAL A 76 7.77 -8.49 0.58
CA VAL A 76 6.67 -7.93 -0.19
C VAL A 76 5.83 -9.04 -0.81
N TYR A 77 4.51 -8.81 -0.84
CA TYR A 77 3.55 -9.75 -1.45
C TYR A 77 2.63 -8.97 -2.40
N PRO A 78 3.14 -8.61 -3.61
CA PRO A 78 2.45 -7.68 -4.50
C PRO A 78 1.06 -8.16 -4.91
N GLU A 79 0.90 -9.44 -5.21
CA GLU A 79 -0.38 -10.01 -5.67
C GLU A 79 -1.46 -9.89 -4.60
N LYS A 80 -1.11 -10.14 -3.33
CA LYS A 80 -2.04 -9.99 -2.21
C LYS A 80 -2.43 -8.54 -1.99
N GLN A 81 -1.44 -7.64 -1.99
CA GLN A 81 -1.67 -6.21 -1.80
C GLN A 81 -2.56 -5.62 -2.90
N ILE A 82 -2.31 -6.02 -4.17
CA ILE A 82 -3.13 -5.57 -5.31
C ILE A 82 -4.54 -6.17 -5.23
N ALA A 83 -4.67 -7.44 -4.84
CA ALA A 83 -5.98 -8.09 -4.72
C ALA A 83 -6.81 -7.46 -3.59
N GLU A 84 -6.21 -7.16 -2.44
CA GLU A 84 -6.88 -6.47 -1.33
C GLU A 84 -7.33 -5.06 -1.76
N TRP A 85 -6.43 -4.31 -2.41
CA TRP A 85 -6.76 -3.00 -2.96
C TRP A 85 -7.90 -3.07 -3.99
N ALA A 86 -7.85 -4.01 -4.93
CA ALA A 86 -8.89 -4.19 -5.94
C ALA A 86 -10.22 -4.61 -5.30
N ALA A 87 -10.19 -5.50 -4.31
CA ALA A 87 -11.40 -5.92 -3.62
C ALA A 87 -12.10 -4.73 -2.97
N ILE A 88 -11.40 -3.88 -2.24
CA ILE A 88 -11.99 -2.69 -1.60
C ILE A 88 -12.52 -1.71 -2.65
N ARG A 89 -11.69 -1.40 -3.67
CA ARG A 89 -12.04 -0.42 -4.70
C ARG A 89 -13.27 -0.82 -5.52
N TYR A 90 -13.42 -2.10 -5.86
CA TYR A 90 -14.48 -2.57 -6.77
C TYR A 90 -15.71 -3.16 -6.06
N THR A 91 -15.68 -3.30 -4.74
CA THR A 91 -16.87 -3.72 -3.96
C THR A 91 -17.62 -2.57 -3.32
N ALA A 92 -17.01 -1.39 -3.23
CA ALA A 92 -17.64 -0.20 -2.66
C ALA A 92 -17.94 0.81 -3.75
N ASP A 93 -19.22 1.11 -4.00
CA ASP A 93 -19.67 1.97 -5.10
C ASP A 93 -19.13 3.41 -5.04
N HIS A 94 -18.80 3.90 -3.85
CA HIS A 94 -18.38 5.29 -3.62
C HIS A 94 -16.88 5.47 -3.36
N ILE A 95 -16.09 4.37 -3.21
CA ILE A 95 -14.65 4.45 -2.98
C ILE A 95 -13.92 4.50 -4.32
N ARG A 96 -13.25 5.62 -4.60
CA ARG A 96 -12.41 5.78 -5.79
C ARG A 96 -11.02 5.21 -5.61
N ASP A 97 -10.46 5.38 -4.42
CA ASP A 97 -9.15 4.87 -4.07
C ASP A 97 -8.97 4.75 -2.56
N TYR A 98 -8.01 3.94 -2.11
CA TYR A 98 -7.65 3.88 -0.71
C TYR A 98 -6.16 3.57 -0.52
N ILE A 99 -5.60 4.06 0.58
CA ILE A 99 -4.23 3.79 1.01
C ILE A 99 -4.29 3.28 2.44
N GLN A 100 -3.89 2.05 2.65
CA GLN A 100 -3.76 1.50 4.00
C GLN A 100 -2.57 2.17 4.70
N VAL A 101 -2.80 2.74 5.88
CA VAL A 101 -1.77 3.40 6.70
C VAL A 101 -1.19 2.39 7.70
N ASP A 102 -2.06 1.64 8.37
CA ASP A 102 -1.70 0.56 9.28
C ASP A 102 -2.79 -0.53 9.28
N GLU A 103 -2.72 -1.48 10.21
CA GLU A 103 -3.70 -2.57 10.32
C GLU A 103 -5.12 -2.08 10.63
N ALA A 104 -5.26 -0.92 11.26
CA ALA A 104 -6.53 -0.37 11.74
C ALA A 104 -7.00 0.85 10.96
N HIS A 105 -6.12 1.57 10.24
CA HIS A 105 -6.43 2.85 9.62
C HIS A 105 -6.10 2.88 8.13
N ALA A 106 -6.95 3.55 7.37
CA ALA A 106 -6.72 3.83 5.97
C ALA A 106 -7.16 5.25 5.60
N ILE A 107 -6.58 5.77 4.54
CA ILE A 107 -7.03 6.98 3.85
C ILE A 107 -7.89 6.52 2.68
N PHE A 108 -9.10 7.02 2.61
CA PHE A 108 -10.05 6.73 1.53
C PHE A 108 -10.26 7.98 0.68
N GLU A 109 -10.30 7.79 -0.62
CA GLU A 109 -10.87 8.78 -1.54
C GLU A 109 -12.29 8.34 -1.88
N VAL A 110 -13.27 9.11 -1.41
CA VAL A 110 -14.70 8.81 -1.59
C VAL A 110 -15.42 9.94 -2.28
N GLU A 111 -16.45 9.62 -3.05
CA GLU A 111 -17.31 10.63 -3.66
C GLU A 111 -18.14 11.33 -2.58
N VAL A 112 -18.40 12.63 -2.78
CA VAL A 112 -19.30 13.36 -1.89
C VAL A 112 -20.72 12.88 -2.14
N PRO A 113 -21.43 12.38 -1.11
CA PRO A 113 -22.80 11.93 -1.23
C PRO A 113 -23.74 13.08 -1.68
N GLU A 114 -24.73 12.75 -2.49
CA GLU A 114 -25.69 13.77 -2.98
C GLU A 114 -26.39 14.54 -1.86
N ASN A 115 -26.70 13.86 -0.75
CA ASN A 115 -27.35 14.46 0.41
C ASN A 115 -26.44 15.41 1.23
N TRP A 116 -25.13 15.45 0.93
CA TRP A 116 -24.16 16.38 1.53
C TRP A 116 -23.91 17.61 0.67
N ILE A 117 -24.28 17.59 -0.61
CA ILE A 117 -24.09 18.72 -1.52
C ILE A 117 -24.77 19.97 -0.97
N SER A 118 -24.12 21.12 -1.09
CA SER A 118 -24.52 22.44 -0.58
C SER A 118 -24.56 22.57 0.94
N LYS A 119 -24.11 21.55 1.69
CA LYS A 119 -23.94 21.63 3.15
C LYS A 119 -22.48 21.86 3.50
N THR A 120 -22.24 22.44 4.67
CA THR A 120 -20.87 22.63 5.17
C THR A 120 -20.39 21.41 5.98
N ILE A 121 -19.09 21.24 6.07
CA ILE A 121 -18.46 20.20 6.92
C ILE A 121 -19.00 20.31 8.37
N GLY A 122 -19.10 21.54 8.89
CA GLY A 122 -19.57 21.79 10.25
C GLY A 122 -21.04 21.43 10.47
N GLN A 123 -21.92 21.69 9.48
CA GLN A 123 -23.34 21.33 9.58
C GLN A 123 -23.56 19.82 9.63
N LEU A 124 -22.72 19.06 8.97
CA LEU A 124 -22.84 17.61 8.89
C LEU A 124 -22.28 16.90 10.12
N ASP A 125 -21.35 17.55 10.85
CA ASP A 125 -20.66 17.01 12.05
C ASP A 125 -20.08 15.60 11.82
N ILE A 126 -19.43 15.44 10.65
CA ILE A 126 -18.99 14.16 10.08
C ILE A 126 -18.10 13.39 11.04
N ARG A 127 -17.19 14.12 11.69
CA ARG A 127 -16.26 13.50 12.64
C ARG A 127 -16.96 12.83 13.82
N LYS A 128 -17.99 13.48 14.37
CA LYS A 128 -18.73 12.92 15.52
C LYS A 128 -19.70 11.83 15.12
N LYS A 129 -20.35 12.00 13.96
CA LYS A 129 -21.39 11.07 13.52
C LYS A 129 -20.81 9.78 12.94
N PHE A 130 -19.70 9.89 12.17
CA PHE A 130 -19.19 8.78 11.38
C PHE A 130 -17.75 8.37 11.77
N GLY A 131 -17.12 9.06 12.72
CA GLY A 131 -15.71 8.77 13.08
C GLY A 131 -14.70 9.07 11.97
N ILE A 132 -15.09 9.83 10.94
CA ILE A 132 -14.29 10.11 9.76
C ILE A 132 -13.62 11.47 9.91
N ASN A 133 -12.30 11.53 9.68
CA ASN A 133 -11.56 12.78 9.62
C ASN A 133 -11.27 13.15 8.17
N ILE A 134 -11.87 14.22 7.68
CA ILE A 134 -11.59 14.75 6.35
C ILE A 134 -10.25 15.45 6.39
N VAL A 135 -9.35 15.09 5.47
CA VAL A 135 -8.00 15.65 5.34
C VAL A 135 -7.95 16.67 4.21
N ALA A 136 -8.67 16.40 3.13
CA ALA A 136 -8.69 17.26 1.95
C ALA A 136 -9.97 17.02 1.13
N ILE A 137 -10.24 17.96 0.23
CA ILE A 137 -11.25 17.83 -0.81
C ILE A 137 -10.53 17.91 -2.16
N ARG A 138 -10.88 17.03 -3.10
CA ARG A 138 -10.38 17.09 -4.46
C ARG A 138 -11.45 17.63 -5.39
N GLU A 139 -11.10 18.68 -6.12
CA GLU A 139 -11.92 19.32 -7.17
C GLU A 139 -11.10 19.34 -8.47
N ASP A 140 -11.64 18.85 -9.56
CA ASP A 140 -11.00 18.89 -10.89
C ASP A 140 -9.49 18.53 -10.87
N SER A 141 -9.13 17.43 -10.22
CA SER A 141 -7.73 16.97 -10.05
C SER A 141 -6.85 17.83 -9.15
N LYS A 142 -7.35 18.87 -8.51
CA LYS A 142 -6.64 19.68 -7.53
C LYS A 142 -7.06 19.30 -6.11
N ILE A 143 -6.07 19.09 -5.25
CA ILE A 143 -6.29 18.78 -3.84
C ILE A 143 -6.28 20.08 -3.05
N ASN A 144 -7.37 20.36 -2.34
CA ASN A 144 -7.50 21.46 -1.40
C ASN A 144 -7.39 20.93 0.02
N MET A 145 -6.31 21.23 0.72
CA MET A 145 -6.09 20.89 2.13
C MET A 145 -6.51 22.00 3.09
N ALA A 146 -6.80 23.20 2.57
CA ALA A 146 -7.26 24.35 3.37
C ALA A 146 -8.76 24.25 3.64
N ILE A 147 -9.18 23.15 4.27
CA ILE A 147 -10.57 22.91 4.64
C ILE A 147 -10.89 23.50 6.02
N SER A 148 -12.13 23.92 6.19
CA SER A 148 -12.64 24.47 7.44
C SER A 148 -14.07 23.97 7.70
N PRO A 149 -14.62 24.16 8.91
CA PRO A 149 -16.02 23.84 9.17
C PRO A 149 -17.02 24.55 8.23
N ASN A 150 -16.63 25.67 7.64
CA ASN A 150 -17.44 26.45 6.71
C ASN A 150 -17.27 26.02 5.24
N THR A 151 -16.40 25.07 4.94
CA THR A 151 -16.20 24.56 3.58
C THR A 151 -17.46 23.83 3.14
N VAL A 152 -18.00 24.22 1.97
CA VAL A 152 -19.23 23.69 1.39
C VAL A 152 -18.88 22.58 0.42
N PHE A 153 -19.62 21.48 0.47
CA PHE A 153 -19.47 20.39 -0.49
C PHE A 153 -20.13 20.73 -1.83
N GLN A 154 -19.41 20.43 -2.92
CA GLN A 154 -19.87 20.63 -4.29
C GLN A 154 -20.09 19.31 -5.00
N SER A 155 -20.96 19.29 -6.01
CA SER A 155 -21.17 18.12 -6.85
C SER A 155 -19.90 17.79 -7.65
N GLY A 156 -19.60 16.50 -7.79
CA GLY A 156 -18.43 16.03 -8.52
C GLY A 156 -17.09 16.13 -7.78
N THR A 157 -17.12 16.52 -6.50
CA THR A 157 -15.92 16.54 -5.65
C THR A 157 -15.73 15.21 -4.93
N THR A 158 -14.48 14.89 -4.57
CA THR A 158 -14.14 13.73 -3.73
C THR A 158 -13.49 14.18 -2.44
N LEU A 159 -13.66 13.37 -1.41
CA LEU A 159 -13.08 13.58 -0.09
C LEU A 159 -11.90 12.66 0.11
N LEU A 160 -10.78 13.19 0.61
CA LEU A 160 -9.73 12.38 1.21
C LEU A 160 -10.00 12.35 2.71
N ALA A 161 -10.30 11.18 3.22
CA ALA A 161 -10.70 11.00 4.61
C ALA A 161 -9.94 9.85 5.28
N VAL A 162 -9.54 10.04 6.53
CA VAL A 162 -8.94 9.00 7.36
C VAL A 162 -10.02 8.35 8.20
N SER A 163 -10.09 7.04 8.16
CA SER A 163 -11.02 6.27 8.97
C SER A 163 -10.40 4.90 9.34
N TYR A 164 -11.11 4.17 10.19
CA TYR A 164 -10.74 2.81 10.55
C TYR A 164 -10.98 1.86 9.37
N THR A 165 -10.06 0.93 9.11
CA THR A 165 -10.16 -0.06 8.02
C THR A 165 -11.34 -1.01 8.18
N HIS A 166 -11.88 -1.19 9.39
CA HIS A 166 -13.05 -2.04 9.67
C HIS A 166 -14.40 -1.33 9.50
N LEU A 167 -14.43 -0.02 9.21
CA LEU A 167 -15.60 0.61 8.61
C LEU A 167 -15.76 0.01 7.21
N ARG A 168 -16.20 -1.27 7.19
CA ARG A 168 -16.43 -2.04 5.98
C ARG A 168 -17.42 -1.28 5.10
N ALA A 169 -17.27 -1.48 3.79
CA ALA A 169 -18.16 -0.97 2.75
C ALA A 169 -19.67 -1.07 3.08
N HIS A 170 -20.08 -2.02 3.91
CA HIS A 170 -21.45 -2.18 4.39
C HIS A 170 -21.97 -1.06 5.32
N GLU A 171 -21.10 -0.38 6.06
CA GLU A 171 -21.55 0.75 6.90
C GLU A 171 -21.51 2.06 6.14
N THR A 172 -20.59 2.21 5.19
CA THR A 172 -20.58 3.37 4.28
C THR A 172 -21.81 3.41 3.37
N ASP A 173 -22.29 2.26 2.89
CA ASP A 173 -23.52 2.19 2.07
C ASP A 173 -24.81 2.54 2.83
N GLN A 174 -24.82 2.46 4.16
CA GLN A 174 -25.99 2.88 4.98
C GLN A 174 -25.95 4.36 5.38
N TYR A 175 -24.80 5.03 5.29
CA TYR A 175 -24.61 6.39 5.80
C TYR A 175 -24.00 7.37 4.78
N LEU A 176 -23.53 6.88 3.63
CA LEU A 176 -23.11 7.63 2.46
C LEU A 176 -24.03 7.32 1.27
#